data_e97fd044eadb47ad0e7a3ac103e5cfbc
#
_entry.id   e97fd044eadb47ad0e7a3ac103e5cfbc
#
_cell.length_a   1.000
_cell.length_b   1.000
_cell.length_c   1.000
_cell.angle_alpha   90.00
_cell.angle_beta   90.00
_cell.angle_gamma   90.00
#
_symmetry.space_group_name_H-M   'P 1'
#
loop_
_entity.id
_entity.type
_entity.pdbx_description
1 polymer ?
#
loop_
_entity_poly.entity_id
_entity_poly.type
_entity_poly.pdbx_seq_one_letter_code
_entity_poly.pdbx_strand_id
1 'polypeptide(L)'
;MSSPLSASRVALITYSGVPAITTDDRLLRDALVARGAAVDARPWDARTDWSSYHRIVLRSCWNFHHRPKEFLLWVNEVKENHDGTLRNSPELVQWSVDKRYLMDLDAGGIAIVPTIWVSAVEGDVVPNLDALIAAQGWKEGAVVKPAISATAHQTWRVAPDLASEHQARFESLLASSPSGVMVQPFLPEIRDGEWSLIFLGGEFSHAVVKRPADGDFRVQNDFGGTVERREPEPSLIEDARAVLRAAARATDTRVEDILYARVDGIVRDGALLLMELEVIEPMLFFSHAPGAAARMAELIVSR
;
A
#
# COMPACT_ATOMS: atom_id res chain seq x y z
N MET A 1 -10.95 45.65 0.28
CA MET A 1 -10.87 44.75 1.46
C MET A 1 -10.98 43.33 0.90
N SER A 2 -9.86 42.63 0.79
CA SER A 2 -9.86 41.23 0.34
C SER A 2 -10.51 40.40 1.45
N SER A 3 -11.59 39.67 1.12
CA SER A 3 -12.16 38.66 2.02
C SER A 3 -11.03 37.72 2.48
N PRO A 4 -10.96 37.38 3.77
CA PRO A 4 -10.01 36.39 4.21
C PRO A 4 -10.28 35.11 3.40
N LEU A 5 -9.28 34.62 2.66
CA LEU A 5 -9.34 33.32 1.99
C LEU A 5 -9.80 32.31 3.04
N SER A 6 -10.95 31.68 2.82
CA SER A 6 -11.44 30.60 3.68
C SER A 6 -10.31 29.59 3.83
N ALA A 7 -9.92 29.29 5.08
CA ALA A 7 -8.87 28.32 5.34
C ALA A 7 -9.18 27.02 4.62
N SER A 8 -8.23 26.50 3.85
CA SER A 8 -8.43 25.20 3.14
C SER A 8 -8.74 24.12 4.17
N ARG A 9 -9.88 23.44 4.02
CA ARG A 9 -10.24 22.32 4.89
C ARG A 9 -9.73 21.00 4.30
N VAL A 10 -9.00 20.25 5.10
CA VAL A 10 -8.39 18.97 4.73
C VAL A 10 -8.93 17.87 5.64
N ALA A 11 -9.45 16.79 5.06
CA ALA A 11 -9.78 15.58 5.78
C ALA A 11 -8.62 14.57 5.66
N LEU A 12 -8.06 14.15 6.78
CA LEU A 12 -7.16 13.00 6.86
C LEU A 12 -7.99 11.76 7.20
N ILE A 13 -8.03 10.81 6.27
CA ILE A 13 -8.98 9.69 6.35
C ILE A 13 -8.42 8.56 7.21
N THR A 14 -9.26 8.14 8.15
CA THR A 14 -9.06 7.02 9.08
C THR A 14 -10.20 6.00 8.93
N TYR A 15 -10.46 5.19 9.93
CA TYR A 15 -11.65 4.33 10.01
C TYR A 15 -12.25 4.35 11.43
N SER A 16 -13.52 3.94 11.56
CA SER A 16 -14.25 4.05 12.84
C SER A 16 -13.64 3.27 13.99
N GLY A 17 -12.94 2.16 13.72
CA GLY A 17 -12.24 1.39 14.77
C GLY A 17 -11.03 2.10 15.36
N VAL A 18 -10.36 2.97 14.56
CA VAL A 18 -9.25 3.84 14.99
C VAL A 18 -9.47 5.22 14.38
N PRO A 19 -10.36 6.05 14.97
CA PRO A 19 -10.76 7.33 14.35
C PRO A 19 -9.69 8.43 14.46
N ALA A 20 -8.70 8.24 15.32
CA ALA A 20 -7.58 9.18 15.45
C ALA A 20 -6.48 8.88 14.43
N ILE A 21 -5.83 9.92 13.94
CA ILE A 21 -4.62 9.77 13.11
C ILE A 21 -3.45 9.20 13.91
N THR A 22 -2.54 8.53 13.22
CA THR A 22 -1.32 7.96 13.81
C THR A 22 -0.39 9.05 14.37
N THR A 23 0.58 8.62 15.19
CA THR A 23 1.63 9.54 15.68
C THR A 23 2.45 10.12 14.52
N ASP A 24 2.74 9.31 13.50
CA ASP A 24 3.47 9.75 12.31
C ASP A 24 2.65 10.77 11.49
N ASP A 25 1.34 10.53 11.30
CA ASP A 25 0.45 11.45 10.58
C ASP A 25 0.17 12.77 11.33
N ARG A 26 0.43 12.83 12.65
CA ARG A 26 0.36 14.11 13.39
C ARG A 26 1.38 15.11 12.88
N LEU A 27 2.54 14.65 12.40
CA LEU A 27 3.55 15.51 11.77
C LEU A 27 2.99 16.17 10.49
N LEU A 28 2.24 15.42 9.69
CA LEU A 28 1.55 15.96 8.52
C LEU A 28 0.44 16.97 8.91
N ARG A 29 -0.41 16.61 9.89
CA ARG A 29 -1.44 17.50 10.42
C ARG A 29 -0.84 18.82 10.87
N ASP A 30 0.22 18.76 11.69
CA ASP A 30 0.85 19.97 12.25
C ASP A 30 1.48 20.84 11.15
N ALA A 31 2.06 20.21 10.12
CA ALA A 31 2.57 20.91 8.94
C ALA A 31 1.47 21.57 8.10
N LEU A 32 0.28 20.95 7.99
CA LEU A 32 -0.89 21.52 7.32
C LEU A 32 -1.45 22.72 8.12
N VAL A 33 -1.59 22.56 9.44
CA VAL A 33 -2.05 23.63 10.34
C VAL A 33 -1.10 24.84 10.29
N ALA A 34 0.22 24.60 10.28
CA ALA A 34 1.21 25.64 10.14
C ALA A 34 1.12 26.43 8.81
N ARG A 35 0.46 25.83 7.79
CA ARG A 35 0.14 26.48 6.50
C ARG A 35 -1.25 27.12 6.46
N GLY A 36 -1.94 27.16 7.59
CA GLY A 36 -3.26 27.77 7.71
C GLY A 36 -4.43 26.86 7.30
N ALA A 37 -4.20 25.59 7.07
CA ALA A 37 -5.28 24.65 6.79
C ALA A 37 -6.04 24.25 8.07
N ALA A 38 -7.35 24.09 7.97
CA ALA A 38 -8.17 23.43 8.98
C ALA A 38 -8.16 21.91 8.69
N VAL A 39 -7.70 21.10 9.65
CA VAL A 39 -7.48 19.67 9.46
C VAL A 39 -8.36 18.85 10.39
N ASP A 40 -9.13 17.95 9.81
CA ASP A 40 -9.99 17.01 10.54
C ASP A 40 -9.52 15.57 10.26
N ALA A 41 -9.51 14.71 11.29
CA ALA A 41 -9.50 13.26 11.11
C ALA A 41 -10.94 12.78 10.87
N ARG A 42 -11.17 12.00 9.81
CA ARG A 42 -12.51 11.50 9.46
C ARG A 42 -12.45 10.04 9.06
N PRO A 43 -13.21 9.16 9.72
CA PRO A 43 -13.36 7.78 9.26
C PRO A 43 -14.11 7.75 7.92
N TRP A 44 -13.59 6.95 6.96
CA TRP A 44 -14.27 6.76 5.66
C TRP A 44 -15.63 6.07 5.82
N ASP A 45 -15.75 5.20 6.82
CA ASP A 45 -16.92 4.38 7.13
C ASP A 45 -17.89 5.04 8.13
N ALA A 46 -17.75 6.35 8.35
CA ALA A 46 -18.67 7.17 9.12
C ALA A 46 -19.41 8.17 8.23
N ARG A 47 -20.62 8.54 8.62
CA ARG A 47 -21.41 9.54 7.90
C ARG A 47 -20.72 10.91 8.01
N THR A 48 -20.28 11.44 6.87
CA THR A 48 -19.57 12.72 6.79
C THR A 48 -20.07 13.52 5.59
N ASP A 49 -20.24 14.83 5.77
CA ASP A 49 -20.45 15.76 4.66
C ASP A 49 -19.10 16.09 4.02
N TRP A 50 -18.78 15.37 2.94
CA TRP A 50 -17.51 15.52 2.22
C TRP A 50 -17.44 16.83 1.41
N SER A 51 -18.57 17.46 1.09
CA SER A 51 -18.61 18.74 0.35
C SER A 51 -17.94 19.88 1.08
N SER A 52 -17.79 19.75 2.39
CA SER A 52 -17.14 20.75 3.22
C SER A 52 -15.59 20.73 3.14
N TYR A 53 -14.99 19.73 2.47
CA TYR A 53 -13.54 19.56 2.36
C TYR A 53 -13.02 19.94 0.98
N HIS A 54 -11.91 20.66 0.96
CA HIS A 54 -11.20 20.99 -0.27
C HIS A 54 -10.24 19.86 -0.68
N ARG A 55 -9.76 19.09 0.29
CA ARG A 55 -8.87 17.93 0.08
C ARG A 55 -9.24 16.79 1.02
N ILE A 56 -9.25 15.59 0.47
CA ILE A 56 -9.47 14.34 1.18
C ILE A 56 -8.22 13.48 0.94
N VAL A 57 -7.52 13.11 2.00
CA VAL A 57 -6.24 12.38 1.93
C VAL A 57 -6.34 11.09 2.73
N LEU A 58 -6.21 9.96 2.07
CA LEU A 58 -6.23 8.65 2.71
C LEU A 58 -4.97 8.48 3.57
N ARG A 59 -5.14 8.08 4.85
CA ARG A 59 -4.00 7.88 5.73
C ARG A 59 -4.02 6.55 6.46
N SER A 60 -4.91 6.33 7.38
CA SER A 60 -4.94 5.12 8.22
C SER A 60 -6.29 4.39 8.11
N CYS A 61 -6.79 4.22 6.89
CA CYS A 61 -8.03 3.49 6.60
C CYS A 61 -7.82 1.97 6.52
N TRP A 62 -7.03 1.41 7.43
CA TRP A 62 -6.51 0.03 7.39
C TRP A 62 -7.56 -1.08 7.38
N ASN A 63 -8.82 -0.77 7.68
CA ASN A 63 -9.91 -1.75 7.65
C ASN A 63 -10.57 -1.92 6.28
N PHE A 64 -10.14 -1.19 5.24
CA PHE A 64 -10.78 -1.24 3.91
C PHE A 64 -10.80 -2.66 3.34
N HIS A 65 -9.76 -3.45 3.60
CA HIS A 65 -9.64 -4.83 3.11
C HIS A 65 -10.68 -5.79 3.69
N HIS A 66 -11.29 -5.46 4.85
CA HIS A 66 -12.41 -6.23 5.39
C HIS A 66 -13.74 -5.91 4.71
N ARG A 67 -13.86 -4.72 4.10
CA ARG A 67 -15.08 -4.21 3.44
C ARG A 67 -14.76 -3.53 2.11
N PRO A 68 -14.03 -4.21 1.19
CA PRO A 68 -13.50 -3.56 -0.02
C PRO A 68 -14.61 -3.01 -0.93
N LYS A 69 -15.76 -3.69 -1.02
CA LYS A 69 -16.90 -3.19 -1.82
C LYS A 69 -17.45 -1.88 -1.27
N GLU A 70 -17.61 -1.78 0.05
CA GLU A 70 -18.11 -0.54 0.70
C GLU A 70 -17.09 0.59 0.55
N PHE A 71 -15.80 0.29 0.70
CA PHE A 71 -14.73 1.26 0.50
C PHE A 71 -14.73 1.80 -0.94
N LEU A 72 -14.85 0.93 -1.94
CA LEU A 72 -14.93 1.31 -3.35
C LEU A 72 -16.20 2.12 -3.67
N LEU A 73 -17.34 1.80 -3.05
CA LEU A 73 -18.55 2.61 -3.17
C LEU A 73 -18.34 4.01 -2.60
N TRP A 74 -17.69 4.13 -1.45
CA TRP A 74 -17.33 5.43 -0.87
C TRP A 74 -16.36 6.22 -1.77
N VAL A 75 -15.34 5.58 -2.34
CA VAL A 75 -14.41 6.23 -3.29
C VAL A 75 -15.17 6.77 -4.51
N ASN A 76 -16.13 5.97 -5.04
CA ASN A 76 -16.98 6.41 -6.16
C ASN A 76 -17.88 7.59 -5.77
N GLU A 77 -18.49 7.55 -4.58
CA GLU A 77 -19.31 8.66 -4.08
C GLU A 77 -18.49 9.96 -4.01
N VAL A 78 -17.28 9.89 -3.47
CA VAL A 78 -16.38 11.05 -3.42
C VAL A 78 -16.01 11.53 -4.83
N LYS A 79 -15.70 10.61 -5.77
CA LYS A 79 -15.40 10.95 -7.16
C LYS A 79 -16.56 11.68 -7.83
N GLU A 80 -17.77 11.14 -7.72
CA GLU A 80 -18.94 11.66 -8.44
C GLU A 80 -19.44 13.01 -7.89
N ASN A 81 -19.36 13.20 -6.58
CA ASN A 81 -19.94 14.37 -5.93
C ASN A 81 -18.91 15.44 -5.55
N HIS A 82 -17.62 15.09 -5.52
CA HIS A 82 -16.54 15.96 -5.02
C HIS A 82 -15.26 15.77 -5.85
N ASP A 83 -15.40 15.85 -7.17
CA ASP A 83 -14.31 15.62 -8.12
C ASP A 83 -13.07 16.48 -7.81
N GLY A 84 -11.88 15.87 -7.94
CA GLY A 84 -10.60 16.50 -7.68
C GLY A 84 -10.24 16.72 -6.19
N THR A 85 -11.11 16.32 -5.25
CA THR A 85 -10.83 16.48 -3.81
C THR A 85 -10.02 15.31 -3.24
N LEU A 86 -10.26 14.07 -3.69
CA LEU A 86 -9.55 12.88 -3.21
C LEU A 86 -8.10 12.86 -3.76
N ARG A 87 -7.16 12.64 -2.87
CA ARG A 87 -5.72 12.55 -3.15
C ARG A 87 -5.21 11.23 -2.54
N ASN A 88 -4.60 10.29 -3.24
CA ASN A 88 -4.42 10.05 -4.65
C ASN A 88 -5.75 9.96 -5.42
N SER A 89 -5.71 9.96 -6.77
CA SER A 89 -6.93 9.94 -7.58
C SER A 89 -7.78 8.69 -7.32
N PRO A 90 -9.12 8.78 -7.49
CA PRO A 90 -10.00 7.63 -7.34
C PRO A 90 -9.60 6.44 -8.22
N GLU A 91 -9.12 6.69 -9.45
CA GLU A 91 -8.68 5.67 -10.40
C GLU A 91 -7.49 4.89 -9.85
N LEU A 92 -6.49 5.61 -9.32
CA LEU A 92 -5.30 5.00 -8.73
C LEU A 92 -5.66 4.18 -7.48
N VAL A 93 -6.56 4.72 -6.63
CA VAL A 93 -7.04 4.02 -5.43
C VAL A 93 -7.79 2.75 -5.80
N GLN A 94 -8.74 2.82 -6.74
CA GLN A 94 -9.55 1.67 -7.18
C GLN A 94 -8.68 0.56 -7.78
N TRP A 95 -7.71 0.94 -8.61
CA TRP A 95 -6.77 0.00 -9.22
C TRP A 95 -5.91 -0.71 -8.17
N SER A 96 -5.48 0.00 -7.12
CA SER A 96 -4.54 -0.53 -6.14
C SER A 96 -5.17 -1.31 -4.98
N VAL A 97 -6.51 -1.29 -4.80
CA VAL A 97 -7.22 -2.06 -3.77
C VAL A 97 -6.95 -3.56 -3.87
N ASP A 98 -6.86 -4.08 -5.09
CA ASP A 98 -6.60 -5.49 -5.39
C ASP A 98 -5.16 -5.66 -5.88
N LYS A 99 -4.38 -6.48 -5.20
CA LYS A 99 -2.95 -6.71 -5.54
C LYS A 99 -2.73 -7.31 -6.94
N ARG A 100 -3.79 -7.68 -7.66
CA ARG A 100 -3.67 -8.03 -9.09
C ARG A 100 -3.12 -6.89 -9.95
N TYR A 101 -3.08 -5.66 -9.45
CA TYR A 101 -2.33 -4.58 -10.09
C TYR A 101 -0.84 -4.94 -10.36
N LEU A 102 -0.28 -5.87 -9.59
CA LEU A 102 1.08 -6.38 -9.84
C LEU A 102 1.18 -7.08 -11.20
N MET A 103 0.10 -7.68 -11.72
CA MET A 103 0.10 -8.27 -13.06
C MET A 103 0.25 -7.19 -14.14
N ASP A 104 -0.40 -6.03 -13.94
CA ASP A 104 -0.29 -4.91 -14.87
C ASP A 104 1.13 -4.30 -14.83
N LEU A 105 1.74 -4.24 -13.64
CA LEU A 105 3.12 -3.78 -13.47
C LEU A 105 4.12 -4.74 -14.12
N ASP A 106 3.95 -6.05 -13.93
CA ASP A 106 4.78 -7.09 -14.56
C ASP A 106 4.68 -7.02 -16.10
N ALA A 107 3.46 -6.95 -16.62
CA ALA A 107 3.21 -6.74 -18.05
C ALA A 107 3.83 -5.43 -18.58
N GLY A 108 3.94 -4.43 -17.71
CA GLY A 108 4.62 -3.15 -17.98
C GLY A 108 6.15 -3.20 -17.85
N GLY A 109 6.74 -4.39 -17.60
CA GLY A 109 8.18 -4.60 -17.50
C GLY A 109 8.79 -4.32 -16.13
N ILE A 110 7.99 -4.22 -15.07
CA ILE A 110 8.47 -4.10 -13.69
C ILE A 110 8.79 -5.49 -13.14
N ALA A 111 10.00 -5.68 -12.62
CA ALA A 111 10.37 -6.92 -11.94
C ALA A 111 9.58 -7.06 -10.63
N ILE A 112 8.64 -7.98 -10.57
CA ILE A 112 7.86 -8.29 -9.38
C ILE A 112 8.28 -9.63 -8.78
N VAL A 113 7.96 -9.88 -7.51
CA VAL A 113 8.07 -11.22 -6.93
C VAL A 113 7.23 -12.20 -7.76
N PRO A 114 7.79 -13.31 -8.25
CA PRO A 114 7.03 -14.33 -8.99
C PRO A 114 5.77 -14.73 -8.24
N THR A 115 4.61 -14.68 -8.90
CA THR A 115 3.33 -14.86 -8.22
C THR A 115 2.44 -15.83 -8.98
N ILE A 116 1.97 -16.87 -8.28
CA ILE A 116 0.86 -17.70 -8.74
C ILE A 116 -0.44 -17.07 -8.24
N TRP A 117 -1.33 -16.76 -9.15
CA TRP A 117 -2.65 -16.23 -8.85
C TRP A 117 -3.66 -17.37 -8.87
N VAL A 118 -4.32 -17.59 -7.75
CA VAL A 118 -5.34 -18.63 -7.61
C VAL A 118 -6.68 -17.98 -7.33
N SER A 119 -7.62 -18.13 -8.25
CA SER A 119 -8.99 -17.63 -8.09
C SER A 119 -9.93 -18.80 -7.78
N ALA A 120 -10.91 -18.58 -6.90
CA ALA A 120 -12.01 -19.49 -6.72
C ALA A 120 -13.01 -19.25 -7.85
N VAL A 121 -13.12 -20.21 -8.77
CA VAL A 121 -14.23 -20.25 -9.72
C VAL A 121 -15.21 -21.31 -9.22
N GLU A 122 -16.49 -21.00 -9.18
CA GLU A 122 -17.51 -21.93 -8.70
C GLU A 122 -17.51 -23.21 -9.56
N GLY A 123 -17.31 -24.37 -8.93
CA GLY A 123 -17.21 -25.66 -9.59
C GLY A 123 -15.80 -26.12 -9.98
N ASP A 124 -14.79 -25.28 -9.82
CA ASP A 124 -13.40 -25.68 -10.05
C ASP A 124 -12.84 -26.48 -8.87
N VAL A 125 -11.95 -27.42 -9.20
CA VAL A 125 -11.18 -28.14 -8.18
C VAL A 125 -10.12 -27.20 -7.62
N VAL A 126 -10.13 -26.98 -6.30
CA VAL A 126 -9.08 -26.21 -5.65
C VAL A 126 -7.73 -26.89 -5.89
N PRO A 127 -6.73 -26.15 -6.40
CA PRO A 127 -5.44 -26.75 -6.70
C PRO A 127 -4.73 -27.21 -5.42
N ASN A 128 -3.94 -28.25 -5.55
CA ASN A 128 -3.11 -28.74 -4.46
C ASN A 128 -1.94 -27.77 -4.25
N LEU A 129 -1.81 -27.21 -3.02
CA LEU A 129 -0.81 -26.20 -2.69
C LEU A 129 0.63 -26.75 -2.83
N ASP A 130 0.85 -28.03 -2.45
CA ASP A 130 2.15 -28.68 -2.58
C ASP A 130 2.55 -28.79 -4.04
N ALA A 131 1.63 -29.24 -4.90
CA ALA A 131 1.88 -29.33 -6.34
C ALA A 131 2.16 -27.96 -6.97
N LEU A 132 1.47 -26.90 -6.54
CA LEU A 132 1.73 -25.53 -7.00
C LEU A 132 3.16 -25.07 -6.66
N ILE A 133 3.59 -25.28 -5.42
CA ILE A 133 4.92 -24.87 -4.94
C ILE A 133 6.00 -25.72 -5.61
N ALA A 134 5.81 -27.03 -5.68
CA ALA A 134 6.76 -27.97 -6.27
C ALA A 134 6.99 -27.68 -7.77
N ALA A 135 5.93 -27.35 -8.51
CA ALA A 135 6.02 -27.02 -9.94
C ALA A 135 6.91 -25.79 -10.22
N GLN A 136 7.08 -24.91 -9.23
CA GLN A 136 7.92 -23.70 -9.33
C GLN A 136 9.37 -23.94 -8.91
N GLY A 137 9.66 -25.07 -8.27
CA GLY A 137 11.00 -25.36 -7.72
C GLY A 137 11.41 -24.43 -6.57
N TRP A 138 10.48 -23.88 -5.82
CA TRP A 138 10.76 -22.94 -4.71
C TRP A 138 11.29 -23.69 -3.48
N LYS A 139 12.62 -23.68 -3.33
CA LYS A 139 13.32 -24.46 -2.29
C LYS A 139 13.12 -23.91 -0.88
N GLU A 140 12.86 -22.62 -0.73
CA GLU A 140 12.67 -21.95 0.57
C GLU A 140 11.21 -21.96 1.02
N GLY A 141 10.33 -22.61 0.26
CA GLY A 141 8.89 -22.60 0.48
C GLY A 141 8.21 -21.38 -0.11
N ALA A 142 7.02 -21.07 0.38
CA ALA A 142 6.18 -20.04 -0.17
C ALA A 142 5.57 -19.14 0.91
N VAL A 143 5.03 -18.01 0.47
CA VAL A 143 4.13 -17.13 1.24
C VAL A 143 2.78 -17.13 0.56
N VAL A 144 1.73 -17.37 1.33
CA VAL A 144 0.33 -17.35 0.88
C VAL A 144 -0.36 -16.13 1.49
N LYS A 145 -1.07 -15.35 0.66
CA LYS A 145 -1.81 -14.16 1.10
C LYS A 145 -3.02 -13.89 0.21
N PRO A 146 -4.10 -13.27 0.72
CA PRO A 146 -5.22 -12.86 -0.12
C PRO A 146 -4.82 -11.72 -1.05
N ALA A 147 -5.49 -11.62 -2.23
CA ALA A 147 -5.25 -10.55 -3.20
C ALA A 147 -5.66 -9.18 -2.66
N ILE A 148 -6.69 -9.11 -1.80
CA ILE A 148 -7.06 -7.88 -1.08
C ILE A 148 -6.70 -8.08 0.39
N SER A 149 -5.68 -7.36 0.86
CA SER A 149 -5.23 -7.44 2.26
C SER A 149 -4.41 -6.21 2.64
N ALA A 150 -4.40 -5.87 3.93
CA ALA A 150 -3.51 -4.89 4.54
C ALA A 150 -2.89 -5.50 5.81
N THR A 151 -1.80 -4.92 6.33
CA THR A 151 -1.14 -5.31 7.60
C THR A 151 -0.85 -6.81 7.74
N ALA A 152 -0.43 -7.48 6.67
CA ALA A 152 -0.18 -8.93 6.61
C ALA A 152 -1.39 -9.80 7.05
N HIS A 153 -2.64 -9.27 6.94
CA HIS A 153 -3.84 -10.01 7.28
C HIS A 153 -3.92 -11.32 6.49
N GLN A 154 -4.13 -12.44 7.22
CA GLN A 154 -4.19 -13.79 6.63
C GLN A 154 -2.99 -14.16 5.74
N THR A 155 -1.81 -13.61 6.05
CA THR A 155 -0.55 -13.94 5.38
C THR A 155 0.24 -14.95 6.22
N TRP A 156 0.74 -16.00 5.59
CA TRP A 156 1.59 -16.98 6.28
C TRP A 156 2.64 -17.59 5.37
N ARG A 157 3.72 -18.06 5.98
CA ARG A 157 4.76 -18.84 5.30
C ARG A 157 4.39 -20.31 5.31
N VAL A 158 4.70 -20.96 4.21
CA VAL A 158 4.62 -22.40 4.02
C VAL A 158 6.04 -22.92 3.83
N ALA A 159 6.52 -23.74 4.76
CA ALA A 159 7.82 -24.41 4.60
C ALA A 159 7.72 -25.49 3.49
N PRO A 160 8.84 -25.81 2.80
CA PRO A 160 8.81 -26.72 1.66
C PRO A 160 8.17 -28.09 1.95
N ASP A 161 8.44 -28.64 3.12
CA ASP A 161 8.02 -29.98 3.49
C ASP A 161 6.66 -30.01 4.21
N LEU A 162 6.02 -28.84 4.40
CA LEU A 162 4.78 -28.72 5.16
C LEU A 162 3.59 -28.19 4.33
N ALA A 163 3.70 -28.15 3.02
CA ALA A 163 2.66 -27.58 2.17
C ALA A 163 1.32 -28.34 2.31
N SER A 164 1.35 -29.66 2.45
CA SER A 164 0.17 -30.48 2.67
C SER A 164 -0.57 -30.18 3.98
N GLU A 165 0.15 -29.77 5.04
CA GLU A 165 -0.43 -29.38 6.32
C GLU A 165 -1.21 -28.07 6.21
N HIS A 166 -0.87 -27.24 5.21
CA HIS A 166 -1.51 -25.94 4.95
C HIS A 166 -2.65 -26.00 3.93
N GLN A 167 -2.94 -27.15 3.31
CA GLN A 167 -3.96 -27.27 2.27
C GLN A 167 -5.34 -26.80 2.74
N ALA A 168 -5.82 -27.29 3.88
CA ALA A 168 -7.13 -26.88 4.43
C ALA A 168 -7.22 -25.39 4.71
N ARG A 169 -6.12 -24.78 5.19
CA ARG A 169 -6.05 -23.33 5.41
C ARG A 169 -6.08 -22.56 4.08
N PHE A 170 -5.40 -23.06 3.07
CA PHE A 170 -5.40 -22.47 1.73
C PHE A 170 -6.79 -22.52 1.09
N GLU A 171 -7.49 -23.66 1.19
CA GLU A 171 -8.86 -23.84 0.71
C GLU A 171 -9.82 -22.85 1.42
N SER A 172 -9.72 -22.76 2.75
CA SER A 172 -10.53 -21.83 3.54
C SER A 172 -10.28 -20.37 3.16
N LEU A 173 -9.01 -20.00 2.93
CA LEU A 173 -8.67 -18.66 2.47
C LEU A 173 -9.23 -18.38 1.09
N LEU A 174 -9.07 -19.32 0.16
CA LEU A 174 -9.57 -19.19 -1.21
C LEU A 174 -11.09 -19.02 -1.24
N ALA A 175 -11.82 -19.81 -0.45
CA ALA A 175 -13.27 -19.72 -0.33
C ALA A 175 -13.76 -18.39 0.25
N SER A 176 -12.94 -17.74 1.12
CA SER A 176 -13.26 -16.44 1.73
C SER A 176 -12.70 -15.23 0.97
N SER A 177 -11.96 -15.44 -0.12
CA SER A 177 -11.27 -14.40 -0.87
C SER A 177 -11.80 -14.30 -2.30
N PRO A 178 -12.86 -13.52 -2.57
CA PRO A 178 -13.48 -13.43 -3.91
C PRO A 178 -12.51 -12.93 -4.99
N SER A 179 -11.51 -12.14 -4.63
CA SER A 179 -10.46 -11.68 -5.55
C SER A 179 -9.33 -12.70 -5.73
N GLY A 180 -9.39 -13.82 -5.02
CA GLY A 180 -8.39 -14.87 -5.08
C GLY A 180 -7.25 -14.73 -4.08
N VAL A 181 -6.27 -15.60 -4.24
CA VAL A 181 -5.12 -15.78 -3.36
C VAL A 181 -3.83 -15.70 -4.18
N MET A 182 -2.82 -15.11 -3.61
CA MET A 182 -1.45 -15.05 -4.13
C MET A 182 -0.60 -16.10 -3.43
N VAL A 183 0.17 -16.87 -4.21
CA VAL A 183 1.23 -17.74 -3.71
C VAL A 183 2.54 -17.26 -4.31
N GLN A 184 3.49 -16.89 -3.46
CA GLN A 184 4.77 -16.33 -3.85
C GLN A 184 5.92 -17.13 -3.22
N PRO A 185 7.13 -17.19 -3.81
CA PRO A 185 8.27 -17.76 -3.12
C PRO A 185 8.53 -17.04 -1.81
N PHE A 186 8.96 -17.77 -0.78
CA PHE A 186 9.59 -17.14 0.36
C PHE A 186 10.96 -16.62 -0.07
N LEU A 187 11.23 -15.35 0.23
CA LEU A 187 12.46 -14.67 -0.13
C LEU A 187 13.37 -14.52 1.09
N PRO A 188 14.46 -15.29 1.19
CA PRO A 188 15.38 -15.19 2.33
C PRO A 188 15.98 -13.81 2.52
N GLU A 189 16.10 -13.03 1.45
CA GLU A 189 16.63 -11.65 1.43
C GLU A 189 15.82 -10.70 2.32
N ILE A 190 14.59 -11.07 2.72
CA ILE A 190 13.81 -10.30 3.69
C ILE A 190 14.54 -10.09 5.02
N ARG A 191 15.48 -10.99 5.36
CA ARG A 191 16.32 -10.85 6.56
C ARG A 191 17.32 -9.70 6.46
N ASP A 192 17.78 -9.39 5.25
CA ASP A 192 18.65 -8.25 4.97
C ASP A 192 17.87 -6.92 5.02
N GLY A 193 16.55 -7.01 4.85
CA GLY A 193 15.59 -5.95 5.01
C GLY A 193 14.73 -5.71 3.76
N GLU A 194 13.49 -5.34 4.01
CA GLU A 194 12.56 -4.84 3.00
C GLU A 194 12.73 -3.33 2.87
N TRP A 195 13.08 -2.87 1.69
CA TRP A 195 13.14 -1.47 1.37
C TRP A 195 11.74 -0.89 1.21
N SER A 196 11.53 0.28 1.79
CA SER A 196 10.37 1.13 1.55
C SER A 196 10.88 2.46 1.01
N LEU A 197 10.65 2.73 -0.29
CA LEU A 197 11.01 3.99 -0.94
C LEU A 197 9.78 4.88 -1.00
N ILE A 198 9.84 6.05 -0.37
CA ILE A 198 8.74 6.99 -0.26
C ILE A 198 8.86 8.09 -1.32
N PHE A 199 7.77 8.31 -2.05
CA PHE A 199 7.63 9.36 -3.04
C PHE A 199 6.53 10.33 -2.64
N LEU A 200 6.75 11.61 -2.88
CA LEU A 200 5.81 12.70 -2.60
C LEU A 200 5.68 13.58 -3.85
N GLY A 201 4.49 13.64 -4.43
CA GLY A 201 4.23 14.35 -5.68
C GLY A 201 5.03 13.81 -6.86
N GLY A 202 5.21 12.49 -6.90
CA GLY A 202 5.98 11.78 -7.93
C GLY A 202 7.51 11.80 -7.73
N GLU A 203 8.03 12.57 -6.77
CA GLU A 203 9.46 12.70 -6.52
C GLU A 203 9.91 11.90 -5.31
N PHE A 204 11.10 11.29 -5.41
CA PHE A 204 11.70 10.57 -4.28
C PHE A 204 11.91 11.51 -3.09
N SER A 205 11.51 11.05 -1.91
CA SER A 205 11.61 11.79 -0.67
C SER A 205 12.65 11.19 0.26
N HIS A 206 12.48 9.94 0.61
CA HIS A 206 13.36 9.21 1.53
C HIS A 206 13.07 7.71 1.45
N ALA A 207 13.92 6.93 2.10
CA ALA A 207 13.70 5.49 2.23
C ALA A 207 13.99 5.01 3.65
N VAL A 208 13.33 3.91 3.99
CA VAL A 208 13.61 3.14 5.19
C VAL A 208 13.81 1.68 4.81
N VAL A 209 14.54 0.95 5.64
CA VAL A 209 14.66 -0.51 5.59
C VAL A 209 13.98 -1.09 6.80
N LYS A 210 13.05 -2.00 6.56
CA LYS A 210 12.31 -2.74 7.59
C LYS A 210 12.93 -4.13 7.73
N ARG A 211 13.24 -4.55 8.95
CA ARG A 211 13.75 -5.91 9.22
C ARG A 211 12.81 -6.64 10.15
N PRO A 212 12.55 -7.93 9.89
CA PRO A 212 11.72 -8.73 10.77
C PRO A 212 12.42 -8.96 12.11
N ALA A 213 11.63 -9.27 13.14
CA ALA A 213 12.16 -9.80 14.40
C ALA A 213 12.74 -11.21 14.19
N ASP A 214 13.62 -11.64 15.11
CA ASP A 214 14.16 -12.98 15.08
C ASP A 214 13.06 -14.04 15.11
N GLY A 215 13.06 -14.95 14.13
CA GLY A 215 12.08 -16.02 14.01
C GLY A 215 10.80 -15.64 13.26
N ASP A 216 10.61 -14.37 12.88
CA ASP A 216 9.51 -13.93 12.00
C ASP A 216 10.03 -13.57 10.59
N PHE A 217 9.15 -13.43 9.63
CA PHE A 217 9.42 -12.91 8.29
C PHE A 217 8.65 -11.62 8.01
N ARG A 218 7.69 -11.28 8.88
CA ARG A 218 6.89 -10.05 8.77
C ARG A 218 7.67 -8.89 9.35
N VAL A 219 7.78 -7.81 8.58
CA VAL A 219 8.61 -6.65 8.90
C VAL A 219 7.87 -5.54 9.63
N GLN A 220 6.55 -5.68 9.82
CA GLN A 220 5.71 -4.66 10.46
C GLN A 220 6.06 -4.54 11.95
N ASN A 221 5.97 -3.33 12.50
CA ASN A 221 6.24 -3.05 13.91
C ASN A 221 5.36 -3.89 14.86
N ASP A 222 4.15 -4.20 14.47
CA ASP A 222 3.21 -5.03 15.25
C ASP A 222 3.74 -6.45 15.50
N PHE A 223 4.70 -6.89 14.70
CA PHE A 223 5.39 -8.18 14.82
C PHE A 223 6.82 -8.04 15.37
N GLY A 224 7.16 -6.87 15.94
CA GLY A 224 8.47 -6.62 16.52
C GLY A 224 9.56 -6.27 15.50
N GLY A 225 9.18 -5.98 14.26
CA GLY A 225 10.09 -5.52 13.22
C GLY A 225 10.74 -4.18 13.59
N THR A 226 11.90 -3.93 12.99
CA THR A 226 12.64 -2.67 13.15
C THR A 226 12.60 -1.85 11.88
N VAL A 227 12.65 -0.52 12.02
CA VAL A 227 12.66 0.43 10.91
C VAL A 227 13.88 1.32 11.06
N GLU A 228 14.68 1.45 10.00
CA GLU A 228 15.87 2.29 9.98
C GLU A 228 15.87 3.13 8.69
N ARG A 229 16.13 4.45 8.80
CA ARG A 229 16.38 5.28 7.61
C ARG A 229 17.64 4.81 6.91
N ARG A 230 17.58 4.65 5.60
CA ARG A 230 18.69 4.29 4.74
C ARG A 230 18.68 5.12 3.46
N GLU A 231 19.86 5.48 2.98
CA GLU A 231 19.99 6.09 1.66
C GLU A 231 20.14 4.98 0.61
N PRO A 232 19.21 4.89 -0.36
CA PRO A 232 19.27 3.89 -1.40
C PRO A 232 20.28 4.27 -2.49
N GLU A 233 20.82 3.28 -3.18
CA GLU A 233 21.58 3.51 -4.39
C GLU A 233 20.72 4.22 -5.46
N PRO A 234 21.30 5.09 -6.29
CA PRO A 234 20.53 5.80 -7.32
C PRO A 234 19.76 4.89 -8.28
N SER A 235 20.29 3.71 -8.59
CA SER A 235 19.62 2.69 -9.42
C SER A 235 18.32 2.21 -8.77
N LEU A 236 18.31 2.01 -7.44
CA LEU A 236 17.13 1.56 -6.73
C LEU A 236 16.01 2.62 -6.73
N ILE A 237 16.40 3.91 -6.67
CA ILE A 237 15.44 5.02 -6.80
C ILE A 237 14.84 5.02 -8.21
N GLU A 238 15.64 4.76 -9.24
CA GLU A 238 15.18 4.75 -10.63
C GLU A 238 14.26 3.54 -10.90
N ASP A 239 14.57 2.37 -10.35
CA ASP A 239 13.68 1.21 -10.39
C ASP A 239 12.32 1.54 -9.76
N ALA A 240 12.33 2.15 -8.56
CA ALA A 240 11.09 2.56 -7.90
C ALA A 240 10.32 3.65 -8.67
N ARG A 241 11.02 4.59 -9.34
CA ARG A 241 10.38 5.55 -10.26
C ARG A 241 9.74 4.86 -11.46
N ALA A 242 10.35 3.79 -11.96
CA ALA A 242 9.75 3.01 -13.04
C ALA A 242 8.41 2.39 -12.61
N VAL A 243 8.29 1.93 -11.35
CA VAL A 243 7.02 1.47 -10.78
C VAL A 243 5.96 2.57 -10.80
N LEU A 244 6.28 3.79 -10.35
CA LEU A 244 5.33 4.91 -10.37
C LEU A 244 4.90 5.26 -11.80
N ARG A 245 5.84 5.27 -12.75
CA ARG A 245 5.52 5.52 -14.16
C ARG A 245 4.60 4.44 -14.75
N ALA A 246 4.79 3.19 -14.35
CA ALA A 246 3.92 2.09 -14.78
C ALA A 246 2.52 2.21 -14.15
N ALA A 247 2.41 2.51 -12.87
CA ALA A 247 1.13 2.76 -12.20
C ALA A 247 0.38 3.95 -12.80
N ALA A 248 1.09 5.04 -13.08
CA ALA A 248 0.52 6.23 -13.71
C ALA A 248 -0.06 5.92 -15.10
N ARG A 249 0.65 5.12 -15.92
CA ARG A 249 0.15 4.66 -17.23
C ARG A 249 -1.08 3.75 -17.08
N ALA A 250 -1.06 2.83 -16.12
CA ALA A 250 -2.18 1.89 -15.90
C ALA A 250 -3.47 2.59 -15.45
N THR A 251 -3.36 3.76 -14.83
CA THR A 251 -4.49 4.50 -14.27
C THR A 251 -4.81 5.82 -14.98
N ASP A 252 -4.16 6.08 -16.12
CA ASP A 252 -4.24 7.35 -16.87
C ASP A 252 -4.03 8.58 -15.97
N THR A 253 -3.08 8.45 -15.02
CA THR A 253 -2.72 9.48 -14.06
C THR A 253 -1.33 10.01 -14.41
N ARG A 254 -1.05 11.28 -14.12
CA ARG A 254 0.31 11.81 -14.26
C ARG A 254 1.12 11.46 -13.02
N VAL A 255 2.40 11.14 -13.18
CA VAL A 255 3.28 10.76 -12.06
C VAL A 255 3.30 11.86 -10.98
N GLU A 256 3.37 13.11 -11.38
CA GLU A 256 3.37 14.27 -10.47
C GLU A 256 2.05 14.43 -9.69
N ASP A 257 0.93 13.86 -10.17
CA ASP A 257 -0.35 13.90 -9.49
C ASP A 257 -0.52 12.78 -8.45
N ILE A 258 0.41 11.82 -8.41
CA ILE A 258 0.52 10.85 -7.32
C ILE A 258 1.03 11.61 -6.09
N LEU A 259 0.11 11.95 -5.18
CA LEU A 259 0.45 12.76 -4.00
C LEU A 259 1.51 12.06 -3.14
N TYR A 260 1.35 10.77 -2.93
CA TYR A 260 2.29 9.90 -2.20
C TYR A 260 2.22 8.47 -2.73
N ALA A 261 3.35 7.82 -2.66
CA ALA A 261 3.48 6.37 -2.88
C ALA A 261 4.58 5.82 -1.99
N ARG A 262 4.42 4.55 -1.57
CA ARG A 262 5.47 3.75 -0.96
C ARG A 262 5.70 2.52 -1.84
N VAL A 263 6.91 2.38 -2.33
CA VAL A 263 7.36 1.24 -3.13
C VAL A 263 8.12 0.31 -2.22
N ASP A 264 7.56 -0.87 -1.98
CA ASP A 264 8.12 -1.87 -1.08
C ASP A 264 8.73 -3.04 -1.87
N GLY A 265 9.94 -3.44 -1.51
CA GLY A 265 10.62 -4.54 -2.17
C GLY A 265 11.95 -4.94 -1.52
N ILE A 266 12.53 -5.99 -2.05
CA ILE A 266 13.89 -6.41 -1.70
C ILE A 266 14.87 -6.06 -2.82
N VAL A 267 16.16 -6.04 -2.49
CA VAL A 267 17.23 -5.93 -3.49
C VAL A 267 17.72 -7.33 -3.83
N ARG A 268 17.69 -7.67 -5.12
CA ARG A 268 18.24 -8.90 -5.68
C ARG A 268 19.13 -8.55 -6.87
N ASP A 269 20.38 -9.01 -6.86
CA ASP A 269 21.35 -8.74 -7.93
C ASP A 269 21.53 -7.23 -8.22
N GLY A 270 21.40 -6.38 -7.20
CA GLY A 270 21.54 -4.93 -7.30
C GLY A 270 20.33 -4.18 -7.85
N ALA A 271 19.21 -4.86 -8.11
CA ALA A 271 17.96 -4.30 -8.61
C ALA A 271 16.80 -4.49 -7.62
N LEU A 272 15.77 -3.66 -7.74
CA LEU A 272 14.54 -3.78 -6.95
C LEU A 272 13.68 -4.94 -7.47
N LEU A 273 13.37 -5.88 -6.61
CA LEU A 273 12.31 -6.85 -6.83
C LEU A 273 11.07 -6.37 -6.06
N LEU A 274 10.07 -5.88 -6.79
CA LEU A 274 8.89 -5.27 -6.22
C LEU A 274 8.02 -6.30 -5.48
N MET A 275 7.69 -6.01 -4.24
CA MET A 275 6.76 -6.78 -3.41
C MET A 275 5.37 -6.15 -3.34
N GLU A 276 5.32 -4.80 -3.25
CA GLU A 276 4.07 -4.05 -3.12
C GLU A 276 4.26 -2.58 -3.52
N LEU A 277 3.20 -1.97 -4.09
CA LEU A 277 3.06 -0.53 -4.25
C LEU A 277 1.88 -0.07 -3.40
N GLU A 278 2.14 0.77 -2.41
CA GLU A 278 1.09 1.31 -1.54
C GLU A 278 0.80 2.78 -1.86
N VAL A 279 -0.42 3.05 -2.27
CA VAL A 279 -0.92 4.39 -2.63
C VAL A 279 -2.22 4.75 -1.91
N ILE A 280 -2.74 3.87 -1.03
CA ILE A 280 -3.96 4.07 -0.26
C ILE A 280 -3.61 4.57 1.15
N GLU A 281 -3.01 3.71 1.99
CA GLU A 281 -2.82 4.01 3.41
C GLU A 281 -1.42 3.67 3.94
N PRO A 282 -0.33 3.89 3.17
CA PRO A 282 1.00 3.56 3.65
C PRO A 282 1.40 4.40 4.87
N MET A 283 2.09 3.78 5.82
CA MET A 283 2.91 4.55 6.73
C MET A 283 4.03 5.22 5.92
N LEU A 284 4.16 6.55 6.04
CA LEU A 284 5.12 7.33 5.25
C LEU A 284 6.40 7.65 6.00
N PHE A 285 6.54 7.18 7.24
CA PHE A 285 7.76 7.31 8.05
C PHE A 285 8.27 8.75 8.16
N PHE A 286 7.37 9.72 8.35
CA PHE A 286 7.73 11.13 8.50
C PHE A 286 8.70 11.39 9.64
N SER A 287 8.60 10.60 10.72
CA SER A 287 9.51 10.66 11.87
C SER A 287 10.97 10.35 11.50
N HIS A 288 11.20 9.63 10.39
CA HIS A 288 12.53 9.28 9.89
C HIS A 288 13.07 10.27 8.85
N ALA A 289 12.25 11.24 8.41
CA ALA A 289 12.60 12.17 7.34
C ALA A 289 12.19 13.61 7.66
N PRO A 290 13.01 14.36 8.40
CA PRO A 290 12.74 15.76 8.70
C PRO A 290 12.43 16.56 7.43
N GLY A 291 11.31 17.29 7.42
CA GLY A 291 10.85 18.09 6.28
C GLY A 291 9.90 17.36 5.31
N ALA A 292 9.82 16.02 5.32
CA ALA A 292 8.94 15.29 4.41
C ALA A 292 7.45 15.61 4.64
N ALA A 293 7.02 15.68 5.90
CA ALA A 293 5.65 16.08 6.25
C ALA A 293 5.34 17.52 5.78
N ALA A 294 6.31 18.43 5.91
CA ALA A 294 6.16 19.80 5.44
C ALA A 294 6.03 19.89 3.92
N ARG A 295 6.80 19.08 3.18
CA ARG A 295 6.70 18.98 1.72
C ARG A 295 5.35 18.40 1.29
N MET A 296 4.88 17.31 1.93
CA MET A 296 3.56 16.77 1.62
C MET A 296 2.44 17.76 1.91
N ALA A 297 2.51 18.48 3.03
CA ALA A 297 1.55 19.53 3.35
C ALA A 297 1.51 20.64 2.28
N GLU A 298 2.67 21.06 1.76
CA GLU A 298 2.75 22.00 0.65
C GLU A 298 2.05 21.47 -0.60
N LEU A 299 2.31 20.23 -1.00
CA LEU A 299 1.65 19.58 -2.14
C LEU A 299 0.13 19.50 -1.98
N ILE A 300 -0.37 19.27 -0.76
CA ILE A 300 -1.81 19.20 -0.48
C ILE A 300 -2.49 20.57 -0.64
N VAL A 301 -1.86 21.65 -0.16
CA VAL A 301 -2.49 22.96 -0.17
C VAL A 301 -2.27 23.75 -1.47
N SER A 302 -1.22 23.42 -2.25
CA SER A 302 -0.88 24.13 -3.49
C SER A 302 -1.53 23.57 -4.75
N ARG A 303 -2.09 22.42 -4.69
CA ARG A 303 -2.73 21.69 -5.80
C ARG A 303 -4.18 21.39 -5.44
#